data_295df1a8c1551196291115eb9eade4fa
#
_entry.id   295df1a8c1551196291115eb9eade4fa
#
_cell.length_a   1.000
_cell.length_b   1.000
_cell.length_c   1.000
_cell.angle_alpha   90.00
_cell.angle_beta   90.00
_cell.angle_gamma   90.00
#
_symmetry.space_group_name_H-M   'P 1'
#
loop_
_entity.id
_entity.type
_entity.pdbx_description
1 polymer ?
#
loop_
_entity_poly.entity_id
_entity_poly.type
_entity_poly.pdbx_seq_one_letter_code
_entity_poly.pdbx_strand_id
1 'polypeptide(L)'
;GLDIWKDEKYRKLQGTYPVIFLSFASIKGNTFELAKNQIYEKIAELYENNRFLLESDCMSDTEKAKYRSFLENPIDKDVSFALNNLSKYLSSYFGKNVIILLYEYDTPMQEAYVNGYWEELVAFTRSLFNATFKTNPYLERAIMTGITTAEYSAVRKFAMQTSNGSAKAETMSKESIFSDLNNLEVVTTLTPKYETAFGFTEEEVFKALDEQGLSDKKKDVKIWYDGFRFGSKNDIYNPWSIINCLDKKKIALYWAESSSNGLINSLVQKGSSNIKMMVEELINGSTINVPIDEQIVFSELDYSEDAVWSLMLASGYLKVVSSEELNLIRESDNEYELALTNREILFMFKKMILRWFSPAKSETNEFIKALICGDIESMNEYMNKVALKTISYFDTGNVPSDEEPERFFHGFVLGLMVDQSENYI
;
A
#
# COMPACT_ATOMS: atom_id res chain seq x y z
N GLY A 1 -7.74 2.25 -28.71
CA GLY A 1 -6.28 2.16 -28.52
C GLY A 1 -5.82 3.13 -27.47
N LEU A 2 -4.66 2.92 -26.89
CA LEU A 2 -4.10 3.81 -25.87
C LEU A 2 -3.84 5.20 -26.46
N ASP A 3 -4.06 6.26 -25.69
CA ASP A 3 -3.89 7.64 -26.17
C ASP A 3 -2.43 7.97 -26.56
N ILE A 4 -1.45 7.36 -25.87
CA ILE A 4 -0.03 7.46 -26.24
C ILE A 4 0.23 7.01 -27.70
N TRP A 5 -0.62 6.16 -28.26
CA TRP A 5 -0.53 5.72 -29.65
C TRP A 5 -0.82 6.80 -30.67
N LYS A 6 -1.53 7.87 -30.26
CA LYS A 6 -1.84 9.03 -31.11
C LYS A 6 -0.62 9.93 -31.29
N ASP A 7 0.36 9.88 -30.36
CA ASP A 7 1.59 10.67 -30.41
C ASP A 7 2.69 9.90 -31.16
N GLU A 8 3.03 10.39 -32.36
CA GLU A 8 4.06 9.78 -33.20
C GLU A 8 5.44 9.73 -32.54
N LYS A 9 5.77 10.70 -31.70
CA LYS A 9 7.04 10.76 -30.97
C LYS A 9 7.21 9.54 -30.07
N TYR A 10 6.15 9.17 -29.34
CA TYR A 10 6.20 8.02 -28.43
C TYR A 10 6.04 6.69 -29.17
N ARG A 11 5.28 6.64 -30.26
CA ARG A 11 5.20 5.44 -31.11
C ARG A 11 6.58 5.02 -31.65
N LYS A 12 7.40 5.98 -32.03
CA LYS A 12 8.78 5.73 -32.50
C LYS A 12 9.70 5.13 -31.45
N LEU A 13 9.36 5.25 -30.16
CA LEU A 13 10.14 4.69 -29.05
C LEU A 13 9.75 3.25 -28.73
N GLN A 14 8.59 2.78 -29.19
CA GLN A 14 8.12 1.43 -28.91
C GLN A 14 9.10 0.39 -29.48
N GLY A 15 9.49 -0.56 -28.63
CA GLY A 15 10.42 -1.65 -29.01
C GLY A 15 11.84 -1.22 -29.29
N THR A 16 12.23 0.01 -28.94
CA THR A 16 13.57 0.53 -29.23
C THR A 16 14.55 0.43 -28.08
N TYR A 17 14.10 0.09 -26.89
CA TYR A 17 14.91 -0.09 -25.68
C TYR A 17 14.77 -1.52 -25.15
N PRO A 18 15.85 -2.14 -24.66
CA PRO A 18 15.71 -3.32 -23.83
C PRO A 18 15.03 -2.97 -22.50
N VAL A 19 14.09 -3.82 -22.07
CA VAL A 19 13.33 -3.60 -20.84
C VAL A 19 13.49 -4.78 -19.91
N ILE A 20 13.87 -4.50 -18.66
CA ILE A 20 13.81 -5.46 -17.57
C ILE A 20 12.51 -5.15 -16.79
N PHE A 21 11.57 -6.09 -16.82
CA PHE A 21 10.35 -6.01 -16.02
C PHE A 21 10.42 -7.02 -14.87
N LEU A 22 10.35 -6.51 -13.64
CA LEU A 22 10.40 -7.31 -12.42
C LEU A 22 9.20 -6.98 -11.55
N SER A 23 8.46 -8.00 -11.11
CA SER A 23 7.31 -7.84 -10.23
C SER A 23 7.54 -8.55 -8.91
N PHE A 24 7.37 -7.82 -7.81
CA PHE A 24 7.41 -8.34 -6.45
C PHE A 24 6.02 -8.62 -5.86
N ALA A 25 4.95 -8.43 -6.63
CA ALA A 25 3.56 -8.63 -6.20
C ALA A 25 3.26 -10.02 -5.59
N SER A 26 3.98 -11.05 -6.02
CA SER A 26 3.80 -12.43 -5.55
C SER A 26 4.75 -12.83 -4.42
N ILE A 27 5.64 -11.95 -3.98
CA ILE A 27 6.64 -12.26 -2.95
C ILE A 27 5.99 -12.08 -1.56
N LYS A 28 5.50 -13.18 -1.00
CA LYS A 28 4.76 -13.24 0.25
C LYS A 28 5.33 -14.32 1.16
N GLY A 29 6.60 -14.13 1.55
CA GLY A 29 7.28 -15.04 2.47
C GLY A 29 7.00 -14.67 3.93
N ASN A 30 6.69 -15.64 4.77
CA ASN A 30 6.55 -15.43 6.22
C ASN A 30 7.88 -15.49 6.98
N THR A 31 9.00 -15.70 6.29
CA THR A 31 10.37 -15.65 6.80
C THR A 31 11.28 -14.97 5.81
N PHE A 32 12.39 -14.39 6.29
CA PHE A 32 13.41 -13.76 5.45
C PHE A 32 13.94 -14.71 4.36
N GLU A 33 14.30 -15.94 4.72
CA GLU A 33 14.85 -16.91 3.76
C GLU A 33 13.84 -17.26 2.65
N LEU A 34 12.54 -17.37 2.98
CA LEU A 34 11.53 -17.63 1.97
C LEU A 34 11.36 -16.44 1.02
N ALA A 35 11.25 -15.21 1.55
CA ALA A 35 11.13 -14.00 0.76
C ALA A 35 12.37 -13.80 -0.15
N LYS A 36 13.56 -13.99 0.40
CA LYS A 36 14.84 -13.94 -0.32
C LYS A 36 14.89 -14.95 -1.47
N ASN A 37 14.51 -16.20 -1.22
CA ASN A 37 14.48 -17.23 -2.24
C ASN A 37 13.49 -16.90 -3.36
N GLN A 38 12.33 -16.36 -3.04
CA GLN A 38 11.36 -15.91 -4.05
C GLN A 38 11.92 -14.75 -4.91
N ILE A 39 12.68 -13.83 -4.30
CA ILE A 39 13.38 -12.77 -5.06
C ILE A 39 14.42 -13.40 -5.99
N TYR A 40 15.17 -14.39 -5.53
CA TYR A 40 16.14 -15.12 -6.36
C TYR A 40 15.49 -15.80 -7.55
N GLU A 41 14.38 -16.50 -7.34
CA GLU A 41 13.60 -17.14 -8.39
C GLU A 41 13.13 -16.14 -9.45
N LYS A 42 12.61 -14.96 -9.02
CA LYS A 42 12.19 -13.91 -9.93
C LYS A 42 13.34 -13.34 -10.77
N ILE A 43 14.51 -13.16 -10.18
CA ILE A 43 15.69 -12.69 -10.93
C ILE A 43 16.23 -13.81 -11.85
N ALA A 44 16.24 -15.05 -11.39
CA ALA A 44 16.66 -16.20 -12.24
C ALA A 44 15.72 -16.36 -13.44
N GLU A 45 14.41 -16.14 -13.28
CA GLU A 45 13.44 -16.12 -14.39
C GLU A 45 13.80 -15.06 -15.44
N LEU A 46 14.25 -13.86 -15.02
CA LEU A 46 14.72 -12.83 -15.95
C LEU A 46 15.96 -13.29 -16.74
N TYR A 47 16.90 -13.95 -16.09
CA TYR A 47 18.06 -14.52 -16.76
C TYR A 47 17.65 -15.63 -17.73
N GLU A 48 16.76 -16.53 -17.35
CA GLU A 48 16.28 -17.60 -18.23
C GLU A 48 15.58 -17.03 -19.47
N ASN A 49 14.72 -16.01 -19.31
CA ASN A 49 14.03 -15.33 -20.40
C ASN A 49 15.00 -14.62 -21.38
N ASN A 50 16.22 -14.32 -20.94
CA ASN A 50 17.24 -13.67 -21.73
C ASN A 50 18.41 -14.62 -22.09
N ARG A 51 18.18 -15.93 -22.11
CA ARG A 51 19.19 -16.96 -22.33
C ARG A 51 19.90 -16.84 -23.70
N PHE A 52 19.25 -16.18 -24.68
CA PHE A 52 19.87 -15.89 -25.99
C PHE A 52 21.19 -15.11 -25.89
N LEU A 53 21.40 -14.37 -24.79
CA LEU A 53 22.64 -13.64 -24.52
C LEU A 53 23.86 -14.60 -24.44
N LEU A 54 23.67 -15.84 -23.99
CA LEU A 54 24.76 -16.86 -23.93
C LEU A 54 25.26 -17.30 -25.30
N GLU A 55 24.41 -17.17 -26.32
CA GLU A 55 24.74 -17.54 -27.70
C GLU A 55 25.34 -16.36 -28.47
N SER A 56 25.31 -15.16 -27.89
CA SER A 56 25.79 -13.94 -28.52
C SER A 56 27.32 -13.75 -28.33
N ASP A 57 27.91 -12.91 -29.19
CA ASP A 57 29.31 -12.48 -29.06
C ASP A 57 29.48 -11.24 -28.15
N CYS A 58 28.38 -10.74 -27.55
CA CYS A 58 28.41 -9.53 -26.69
C CYS A 58 28.95 -9.81 -25.28
N MET A 59 29.16 -11.08 -24.91
CA MET A 59 29.67 -11.50 -23.62
C MET A 59 30.96 -12.29 -23.76
N SER A 60 31.92 -12.00 -22.88
CA SER A 60 33.12 -12.79 -22.73
C SER A 60 32.82 -14.19 -22.13
N ASP A 61 33.69 -15.15 -22.29
CA ASP A 61 33.55 -16.51 -21.71
C ASP A 61 33.40 -16.46 -20.18
N THR A 62 34.10 -15.55 -19.53
CA THR A 62 33.99 -15.34 -18.08
C THR A 62 32.59 -14.84 -17.69
N GLU A 63 31.99 -13.93 -18.47
CA GLU A 63 30.64 -13.42 -18.24
C GLU A 63 29.60 -14.51 -18.52
N LYS A 64 29.77 -15.29 -19.58
CA LYS A 64 28.91 -16.46 -19.85
C LYS A 64 28.96 -17.48 -18.71
N ALA A 65 30.17 -17.73 -18.16
CA ALA A 65 30.33 -18.63 -17.02
C ALA A 65 29.61 -18.10 -15.77
N LYS A 66 29.72 -16.78 -15.46
CA LYS A 66 28.97 -16.14 -14.36
C LYS A 66 27.47 -16.22 -14.57
N TYR A 67 27.00 -15.98 -15.79
CA TYR A 67 25.58 -16.06 -16.13
C TYR A 67 25.02 -17.48 -15.87
N ARG A 68 25.73 -18.53 -16.31
CA ARG A 68 25.34 -19.93 -16.06
C ARG A 68 25.37 -20.27 -14.56
N SER A 69 26.44 -19.85 -13.86
CA SER A 69 26.57 -20.07 -12.42
C SER A 69 25.43 -19.43 -11.64
N PHE A 70 24.97 -18.25 -12.06
CA PHE A 70 23.83 -17.59 -11.45
C PHE A 70 22.54 -18.39 -11.64
N LEU A 71 22.30 -18.99 -12.81
CA LEU A 71 21.14 -19.84 -13.07
C LEU A 71 21.17 -21.15 -12.26
N GLU A 72 22.37 -21.73 -12.09
CA GLU A 72 22.53 -23.01 -11.39
C GLU A 72 22.52 -22.87 -9.87
N ASN A 73 23.22 -21.86 -9.33
CA ASN A 73 23.40 -21.67 -7.89
C ASN A 73 23.55 -20.17 -7.56
N PRO A 74 22.47 -19.43 -7.46
CA PRO A 74 22.53 -18.03 -7.06
C PRO A 74 22.99 -17.90 -5.60
N ILE A 75 24.03 -17.10 -5.38
CA ILE A 75 24.54 -16.75 -4.05
C ILE A 75 24.24 -15.27 -3.78
N ASP A 76 24.19 -14.88 -2.51
CA ASP A 76 23.80 -13.51 -2.07
C ASP A 76 24.58 -12.38 -2.77
N LYS A 77 25.87 -12.57 -3.01
CA LYS A 77 26.69 -11.56 -3.70
C LYS A 77 26.31 -11.39 -5.16
N ASP A 78 26.00 -12.49 -5.83
CA ASP A 78 25.62 -12.45 -7.24
C ASP A 78 24.26 -11.82 -7.43
N VAL A 79 23.32 -12.02 -6.50
CA VAL A 79 22.00 -11.39 -6.53
C VAL A 79 22.09 -9.89 -6.36
N SER A 80 22.93 -9.37 -5.46
CA SER A 80 23.09 -7.91 -5.28
C SER A 80 23.44 -7.19 -6.57
N PHE A 81 24.23 -7.80 -7.43
CA PHE A 81 24.64 -7.25 -8.73
C PHE A 81 23.91 -7.85 -9.94
N ALA A 82 22.95 -8.75 -9.71
CA ALA A 82 22.31 -9.48 -10.79
C ALA A 82 21.63 -8.58 -11.82
N LEU A 83 20.81 -7.63 -11.37
CA LEU A 83 20.13 -6.69 -12.28
C LEU A 83 21.10 -5.76 -12.98
N ASN A 84 22.18 -5.32 -12.32
CA ASN A 84 23.23 -4.53 -12.94
C ASN A 84 23.95 -5.32 -14.03
N ASN A 85 24.33 -6.57 -13.75
CA ASN A 85 24.97 -7.45 -14.73
C ASN A 85 24.05 -7.73 -15.93
N LEU A 86 22.78 -8.03 -15.69
CA LEU A 86 21.81 -8.24 -16.77
C LEU A 86 21.64 -6.97 -17.62
N SER A 87 21.59 -5.79 -16.98
CA SER A 87 21.57 -4.49 -17.68
C SER A 87 22.77 -4.33 -18.59
N LYS A 88 23.97 -4.68 -18.10
CA LYS A 88 25.21 -4.66 -18.89
C LYS A 88 25.12 -5.54 -20.13
N TYR A 89 24.69 -6.77 -19.96
CA TYR A 89 24.63 -7.75 -21.06
C TYR A 89 23.60 -7.34 -22.11
N LEU A 90 22.42 -6.89 -21.67
CA LEU A 90 21.39 -6.38 -22.58
C LEU A 90 21.83 -5.11 -23.31
N SER A 91 22.46 -4.17 -22.59
CA SER A 91 22.99 -2.96 -23.20
C SER A 91 24.05 -3.25 -24.25
N SER A 92 24.94 -4.19 -23.97
CA SER A 92 25.98 -4.62 -24.94
C SER A 92 25.38 -5.29 -26.18
N TYR A 93 24.31 -6.07 -26.01
CA TYR A 93 23.65 -6.78 -27.12
C TYR A 93 22.83 -5.84 -28.00
N PHE A 94 22.02 -4.93 -27.39
CA PHE A 94 21.11 -4.05 -28.13
C PHE A 94 21.75 -2.70 -28.49
N GLY A 95 22.95 -2.38 -27.99
CA GLY A 95 23.61 -1.10 -28.20
C GLY A 95 22.88 0.11 -27.57
N LYS A 96 22.01 -0.13 -26.58
CA LYS A 96 21.23 0.87 -25.85
C LYS A 96 21.11 0.52 -24.38
N ASN A 97 21.10 1.53 -23.53
CA ASN A 97 20.86 1.37 -22.12
C ASN A 97 19.45 0.80 -21.84
N VAL A 98 19.29 0.20 -20.67
CA VAL A 98 18.13 -0.59 -20.28
C VAL A 98 17.11 0.28 -19.54
N ILE A 99 15.83 0.05 -19.78
CA ILE A 99 14.75 0.55 -18.92
C ILE A 99 14.40 -0.55 -17.92
N ILE A 100 14.33 -0.19 -16.63
CA ILE A 100 13.93 -1.12 -15.57
C ILE A 100 12.56 -0.69 -15.03
N LEU A 101 11.62 -1.65 -15.02
CA LEU A 101 10.29 -1.50 -14.44
C LEU A 101 10.17 -2.47 -13.27
N LEU A 102 10.09 -1.94 -12.04
CA LEU A 102 9.93 -2.72 -10.82
C LEU A 102 8.54 -2.46 -10.24
N TYR A 103 7.70 -3.48 -10.29
CA TYR A 103 6.31 -3.41 -9.88
C TYR A 103 6.12 -3.98 -8.47
N GLU A 104 5.40 -3.23 -7.62
CA GLU A 104 5.11 -3.58 -6.22
C GLU A 104 6.37 -3.95 -5.42
N TYR A 105 7.38 -3.08 -5.45
CA TYR A 105 8.66 -3.33 -4.77
C TYR A 105 8.50 -3.45 -3.25
N ASP A 106 7.44 -2.91 -2.68
CA ASP A 106 7.16 -2.87 -1.25
C ASP A 106 6.33 -4.04 -0.72
N THR A 107 5.77 -4.90 -1.59
CA THR A 107 5.04 -6.10 -1.14
C THR A 107 5.87 -6.98 -0.19
N PRO A 108 7.12 -7.37 -0.50
CA PRO A 108 7.93 -8.11 0.46
C PRO A 108 8.28 -7.32 1.72
N MET A 109 8.31 -5.98 1.65
CA MET A 109 8.53 -5.12 2.82
C MET A 109 7.34 -5.17 3.78
N GLN A 110 6.11 -5.14 3.26
CA GLN A 110 4.90 -5.30 4.06
C GLN A 110 4.88 -6.66 4.76
N GLU A 111 5.22 -7.73 4.05
CA GLU A 111 5.32 -9.07 4.65
C GLU A 111 6.41 -9.13 5.73
N ALA A 112 7.56 -8.51 5.50
CA ALA A 112 8.64 -8.47 6.48
C ALA A 112 8.26 -7.71 7.75
N TYR A 113 7.56 -6.59 7.61
CA TYR A 113 7.03 -5.82 8.74
C TYR A 113 6.05 -6.66 9.57
N VAL A 114 5.06 -7.28 8.93
CA VAL A 114 4.04 -8.09 9.61
C VAL A 114 4.62 -9.32 10.29
N ASN A 115 5.64 -9.95 9.70
CA ASN A 115 6.24 -11.19 10.18
C ASN A 115 7.54 -11.01 10.98
N GLY A 116 8.02 -9.77 11.19
CA GLY A 116 9.11 -9.44 12.10
C GLY A 116 10.53 -9.71 11.59
N TYR A 117 10.76 -9.75 10.26
CA TYR A 117 12.09 -9.88 9.64
C TYR A 117 12.48 -8.66 8.78
N TRP A 118 11.99 -7.50 9.19
CA TRP A 118 12.16 -6.23 8.48
C TRP A 118 13.63 -5.87 8.21
N GLU A 119 14.48 -5.93 9.24
CA GLU A 119 15.88 -5.48 9.16
C GLU A 119 16.69 -6.29 8.16
N GLU A 120 16.52 -7.61 8.14
CA GLU A 120 17.24 -8.50 7.24
C GLU A 120 16.83 -8.24 5.78
N LEU A 121 15.52 -8.06 5.53
CA LEU A 121 15.03 -7.81 4.17
C LEU A 121 15.45 -6.43 3.67
N VAL A 122 15.40 -5.40 4.50
CA VAL A 122 15.84 -4.04 4.14
C VAL A 122 17.34 -4.02 3.82
N ALA A 123 18.17 -4.66 4.63
CA ALA A 123 19.62 -4.74 4.36
C ALA A 123 19.91 -5.44 3.01
N PHE A 124 19.20 -6.51 2.73
CA PHE A 124 19.32 -7.27 1.48
C PHE A 124 18.87 -6.44 0.26
N THR A 125 17.67 -5.88 0.31
CA THR A 125 17.10 -5.10 -0.80
C THR A 125 17.83 -3.80 -1.05
N ARG A 126 18.35 -3.14 -0.01
CA ARG A 126 19.21 -1.95 -0.14
C ARG A 126 20.45 -2.25 -0.99
N SER A 127 21.11 -3.38 -0.74
CA SER A 127 22.27 -3.78 -1.53
C SER A 127 21.91 -3.98 -3.00
N LEU A 128 20.81 -4.70 -3.28
CA LEU A 128 20.30 -4.93 -4.62
C LEU A 128 19.94 -3.64 -5.35
N PHE A 129 19.21 -2.73 -4.68
CA PHE A 129 18.73 -1.49 -5.28
C PHE A 129 19.86 -0.49 -5.51
N ASN A 130 20.80 -0.36 -4.60
CA ASN A 130 21.97 0.49 -4.80
C ASN A 130 22.81 0.05 -6.00
N ALA A 131 23.06 -1.24 -6.16
CA ALA A 131 23.78 -1.77 -7.31
C ALA A 131 23.00 -1.59 -8.63
N THR A 132 21.67 -1.66 -8.55
CA THR A 132 20.79 -1.59 -9.73
C THR A 132 20.53 -0.16 -10.20
N PHE A 133 20.30 0.78 -9.28
CA PHE A 133 19.78 2.11 -9.61
C PHE A 133 20.78 3.24 -9.40
N LYS A 134 21.70 3.13 -8.42
CA LYS A 134 22.64 4.22 -8.10
C LYS A 134 23.86 4.22 -8.99
N THR A 135 24.48 3.05 -9.19
CA THR A 135 25.80 2.93 -9.84
C THR A 135 25.75 2.10 -11.11
N ASN A 136 24.60 2.02 -11.76
CA ASN A 136 24.42 1.24 -13.00
C ASN A 136 24.59 2.14 -14.25
N PRO A 137 25.75 2.11 -14.93
CA PRO A 137 25.98 2.93 -16.11
C PRO A 137 25.18 2.46 -17.34
N TYR A 138 24.56 1.31 -17.28
CA TYR A 138 23.76 0.70 -18.34
C TYR A 138 22.26 0.99 -18.17
N LEU A 139 21.88 1.75 -17.14
CA LEU A 139 20.51 2.15 -16.87
C LEU A 139 20.17 3.43 -17.65
N GLU A 140 19.12 3.39 -18.47
CA GLU A 140 18.54 4.56 -19.12
C GLU A 140 17.56 5.25 -18.20
N ARG A 141 16.57 4.49 -17.71
CA ARG A 141 15.53 4.92 -16.77
C ARG A 141 15.03 3.76 -15.94
N ALA A 142 14.50 4.08 -14.77
CA ALA A 142 13.74 3.13 -13.96
C ALA A 142 12.41 3.74 -13.52
N ILE A 143 11.40 2.88 -13.38
CA ILE A 143 10.14 3.18 -12.71
C ILE A 143 9.92 2.10 -11.67
N MET A 144 9.72 2.53 -10.44
CA MET A 144 9.36 1.65 -9.33
C MET A 144 7.99 2.04 -8.82
N THR A 145 7.10 1.07 -8.60
CA THR A 145 5.76 1.29 -8.05
C THR A 145 5.59 0.55 -6.74
N GLY A 146 4.98 1.21 -5.78
CA GLY A 146 4.65 0.70 -4.45
C GLY A 146 3.76 1.69 -3.72
N ILE A 147 3.17 1.28 -2.62
CA ILE A 147 2.28 2.11 -1.80
C ILE A 147 3.08 2.97 -0.83
N THR A 148 4.24 2.48 -0.39
CA THR A 148 5.05 3.12 0.65
C THR A 148 6.43 3.46 0.14
N THR A 149 7.01 4.54 0.64
CA THR A 149 8.45 4.76 0.60
C THR A 149 9.06 3.88 1.69
N ALA A 150 9.75 2.81 1.31
CA ALA A 150 10.35 1.90 2.30
C ALA A 150 11.56 2.55 2.97
N GLU A 151 11.33 3.51 3.84
CA GLU A 151 12.34 4.15 4.66
C GLU A 151 12.56 3.37 5.96
N TYR A 152 13.81 3.23 6.34
CA TYR A 152 14.22 2.64 7.61
C TYR A 152 14.69 3.75 8.56
N SER A 153 13.91 3.99 9.60
CA SER A 153 14.35 4.78 10.73
C SER A 153 15.18 3.88 11.66
N ALA A 154 16.47 3.74 11.40
CA ALA A 154 17.35 3.14 12.36
C ALA A 154 17.56 4.13 13.51
N VAL A 155 16.87 3.91 14.62
CA VAL A 155 17.24 4.51 15.90
C VAL A 155 18.59 3.91 16.32
N ARG A 156 19.68 4.47 15.81
CA ARG A 156 20.99 4.24 16.43
C ARG A 156 21.00 5.04 17.72
N LYS A 157 20.79 4.35 18.84
CA LYS A 157 21.18 4.86 20.17
C LYS A 157 22.70 5.03 20.18
N PHE A 158 23.18 6.16 19.74
CA PHE A 158 24.52 6.62 20.09
C PHE A 158 24.44 7.26 21.46
N ALA A 159 24.62 6.46 22.50
CA ALA A 159 25.00 6.97 23.79
C ALA A 159 26.44 7.50 23.69
N MET A 160 26.61 8.77 23.38
CA MET A 160 27.83 9.47 23.61
C MET A 160 27.91 9.68 25.11
N GLN A 161 28.61 8.81 25.82
CA GLN A 161 29.12 9.11 27.16
C GLN A 161 30.15 10.23 27.01
N THR A 162 29.73 11.45 27.32
CA THR A 162 30.68 12.51 27.63
C THR A 162 31.25 12.24 29.02
N SER A 163 32.52 12.58 29.26
CA SER A 163 33.28 12.40 30.51
C SER A 163 32.62 13.03 31.75
N ASN A 164 31.47 13.64 31.67
CA ASN A 164 30.71 14.32 32.73
C ASN A 164 29.32 13.72 32.98
N GLY A 165 29.00 12.53 32.52
CA GLY A 165 27.82 11.78 32.97
C GLY A 165 26.43 12.32 32.55
N SER A 166 26.32 13.33 31.68
CA SER A 166 25.03 13.81 31.18
C SER A 166 24.75 13.22 29.81
N ALA A 167 23.63 12.49 29.70
CA ALA A 167 23.10 11.99 28.45
C ALA A 167 22.74 13.18 27.53
N LYS A 168 23.35 13.29 26.37
CA LYS A 168 22.93 14.21 25.31
C LYS A 168 21.97 13.51 24.37
N ALA A 169 20.99 14.31 23.89
CA ALA A 169 19.90 13.91 23.02
C ALA A 169 20.30 12.97 21.88
N GLU A 170 19.51 11.92 21.73
CA GLU A 170 19.60 10.96 20.63
C GLU A 170 19.26 11.68 19.31
N THR A 171 20.20 11.66 18.37
CA THR A 171 19.93 12.12 17.00
C THR A 171 19.39 10.91 16.24
N MET A 172 18.09 10.91 15.94
CA MET A 172 17.47 9.92 15.05
C MET A 172 17.89 10.25 13.61
N SER A 173 18.63 9.35 12.97
CA SER A 173 18.86 9.43 11.53
C SER A 173 17.88 8.51 10.83
N LYS A 174 17.03 9.05 9.96
CA LYS A 174 16.17 8.26 9.06
C LYS A 174 17.06 7.67 7.96
N GLU A 175 17.20 6.34 7.92
CA GLU A 175 17.84 5.64 6.81
C GLU A 175 16.79 4.86 6.03
N SER A 176 16.60 5.22 4.77
CA SER A 176 15.71 4.57 3.81
C SER A 176 16.46 3.51 3.00
N ILE A 177 15.75 2.52 2.42
CA ILE A 177 16.30 1.68 1.34
C ILE A 177 16.73 2.54 0.14
N PHE A 178 16.19 3.75 0.05
CA PHE A 178 16.48 4.75 -0.99
C PHE A 178 17.41 5.88 -0.52
N SER A 179 17.86 5.90 0.74
CA SER A 179 18.67 7.01 1.31
C SER A 179 19.89 7.37 0.47
N ASP A 180 20.42 6.40 -0.24
CA ASP A 180 21.57 6.59 -1.11
C ASP A 180 21.22 6.92 -2.56
N LEU A 181 19.93 6.88 -2.96
CA LEU A 181 19.49 7.12 -4.34
C LEU A 181 19.17 8.60 -4.58
N ASN A 182 20.19 9.45 -4.66
CA ASN A 182 20.03 10.89 -4.87
C ASN A 182 19.42 11.26 -6.25
N ASN A 183 19.23 10.30 -7.14
CA ASN A 183 18.65 10.44 -8.46
C ASN A 183 17.20 9.93 -8.56
N LEU A 184 16.59 9.63 -7.41
CA LEU A 184 15.20 9.19 -7.33
C LEU A 184 14.26 10.41 -7.23
N GLU A 185 13.25 10.47 -8.08
CA GLU A 185 12.11 11.37 -7.95
C GLU A 185 10.93 10.57 -7.39
N VAL A 186 10.45 10.96 -6.22
CA VAL A 186 9.28 10.36 -5.57
C VAL A 186 8.02 11.09 -6.05
N VAL A 187 7.03 10.32 -6.52
CA VAL A 187 5.72 10.82 -6.94
C VAL A 187 4.67 10.15 -6.08
N THR A 188 3.95 10.95 -5.31
CA THR A 188 2.92 10.51 -4.36
C THR A 188 1.51 10.81 -4.88
N THR A 189 0.50 10.44 -4.12
CA THR A 189 -0.89 10.80 -4.42
C THR A 189 -1.16 12.30 -4.37
N LEU A 190 -0.32 13.08 -3.67
CA LEU A 190 -0.44 14.54 -3.58
C LEU A 190 0.35 15.28 -4.67
N THR A 191 1.23 14.60 -5.39
CA THR A 191 2.07 15.19 -6.42
C THR A 191 1.28 15.45 -7.72
N PRO A 192 1.33 16.66 -8.34
CA PRO A 192 0.61 16.96 -9.57
C PRO A 192 1.23 16.34 -10.84
N LYS A 193 2.03 15.30 -10.71
CA LYS A 193 2.67 14.60 -11.81
C LYS A 193 2.02 13.25 -12.02
N TYR A 194 1.69 12.91 -13.26
CA TYR A 194 1.01 11.66 -13.65
C TYR A 194 -0.41 11.49 -13.07
N GLU A 195 -1.11 12.57 -12.77
CA GLU A 195 -2.42 12.62 -12.11
C GLU A 195 -3.49 11.72 -12.75
N THR A 196 -3.39 11.45 -14.06
CA THR A 196 -4.33 10.63 -14.82
C THR A 196 -3.72 9.32 -15.33
N ALA A 197 -2.51 8.97 -14.89
CA ALA A 197 -1.79 7.82 -15.44
C ALA A 197 -2.14 6.48 -14.74
N PHE A 198 -2.61 6.54 -13.49
CA PHE A 198 -2.80 5.36 -12.64
C PHE A 198 -4.26 5.05 -12.28
N GLY A 199 -5.20 5.78 -12.87
CA GLY A 199 -6.64 5.55 -12.71
C GLY A 199 -7.39 5.93 -13.97
N PHE A 200 -8.70 5.62 -14.02
CA PHE A 200 -9.56 6.11 -15.07
C PHE A 200 -10.17 7.46 -14.69
N THR A 201 -10.21 8.37 -15.63
CA THR A 201 -10.95 9.63 -15.50
C THR A 201 -12.46 9.40 -15.61
N GLU A 202 -13.27 10.31 -15.08
CA GLU A 202 -14.75 10.22 -15.20
C GLU A 202 -15.19 10.14 -16.67
N GLU A 203 -14.55 10.88 -17.57
CA GLU A 203 -14.85 10.86 -19.00
C GLU A 203 -14.63 9.47 -19.60
N GLU A 204 -13.51 8.81 -19.29
CA GLU A 204 -13.19 7.46 -19.75
C GLU A 204 -14.20 6.44 -19.22
N VAL A 205 -14.53 6.53 -17.92
CA VAL A 205 -15.49 5.64 -17.27
C VAL A 205 -16.88 5.79 -17.88
N PHE A 206 -17.36 7.02 -18.04
CA PHE A 206 -18.70 7.28 -18.57
C PHE A 206 -18.81 6.86 -20.03
N LYS A 207 -17.77 7.08 -20.81
CA LYS A 207 -17.69 6.58 -22.18
C LYS A 207 -17.75 5.06 -22.23
N ALA A 208 -16.98 4.37 -21.38
CA ALA A 208 -16.99 2.91 -21.34
C ALA A 208 -18.35 2.36 -20.90
N LEU A 209 -19.04 3.01 -19.95
CA LEU A 209 -20.42 2.65 -19.56
C LEU A 209 -21.41 2.81 -20.72
N ASP A 210 -21.30 3.90 -21.49
CA ASP A 210 -22.14 4.12 -22.68
C ASP A 210 -21.92 3.03 -23.75
N GLU A 211 -20.66 2.72 -24.05
CA GLU A 211 -20.28 1.67 -25.02
C GLU A 211 -20.75 0.27 -24.59
N GLN A 212 -20.88 0.00 -23.28
CA GLN A 212 -21.37 -1.27 -22.75
C GLN A 212 -22.88 -1.31 -22.49
N GLY A 213 -23.61 -0.22 -22.81
CA GLY A 213 -25.06 -0.12 -22.61
C GLY A 213 -25.45 0.00 -21.12
N LEU A 214 -24.61 0.61 -20.31
CA LEU A 214 -24.79 0.80 -18.87
C LEU A 214 -24.94 2.29 -18.50
N SER A 215 -25.41 3.12 -19.41
CA SER A 215 -25.55 4.58 -19.22
C SER A 215 -26.44 4.94 -18.02
N ASP A 216 -27.42 4.09 -17.70
CA ASP A 216 -28.30 4.22 -16.55
C ASP A 216 -27.56 4.08 -15.20
N LYS A 217 -26.42 3.41 -15.18
CA LYS A 217 -25.64 3.16 -13.96
C LYS A 217 -24.59 4.23 -13.64
N LYS A 218 -24.42 5.26 -14.46
CA LYS A 218 -23.39 6.30 -14.26
C LYS A 218 -23.43 6.89 -12.86
N LYS A 219 -24.62 7.24 -12.36
CA LYS A 219 -24.79 7.81 -11.02
C LYS A 219 -24.35 6.85 -9.92
N ASP A 220 -24.74 5.60 -10.03
CA ASP A 220 -24.40 4.59 -9.04
C ASP A 220 -22.91 4.26 -9.08
N VAL A 221 -22.32 4.13 -10.26
CA VAL A 221 -20.89 3.91 -10.46
C VAL A 221 -20.07 5.05 -9.85
N LYS A 222 -20.53 6.32 -10.03
CA LYS A 222 -19.90 7.47 -9.39
C LYS A 222 -19.93 7.35 -7.85
N ILE A 223 -21.07 7.06 -7.27
CA ILE A 223 -21.21 6.92 -5.81
C ILE A 223 -20.33 5.78 -5.25
N TRP A 224 -20.19 4.69 -5.99
CA TRP A 224 -19.52 3.50 -5.51
C TRP A 224 -18.00 3.52 -5.69
N TYR A 225 -17.50 4.06 -6.81
CA TYR A 225 -16.12 3.84 -7.25
C TYR A 225 -15.32 5.11 -7.50
N ASP A 226 -15.99 6.27 -7.52
CA ASP A 226 -15.32 7.55 -7.64
C ASP A 226 -14.65 7.97 -6.33
N GLY A 227 -13.79 8.98 -6.41
CA GLY A 227 -13.29 9.70 -5.25
C GLY A 227 -11.79 9.58 -5.03
N PHE A 228 -11.05 8.85 -5.85
CA PHE A 228 -9.60 8.95 -5.80
C PHE A 228 -9.17 10.34 -6.30
N ARG A 229 -8.18 10.88 -5.62
CA ARG A 229 -7.57 12.14 -5.99
C ARG A 229 -6.08 11.96 -6.17
N PHE A 230 -5.54 12.43 -7.29
CA PHE A 230 -4.12 12.49 -7.56
C PHE A 230 -3.74 13.93 -7.90
N GLY A 231 -2.86 14.53 -7.07
CA GLY A 231 -2.49 15.92 -7.19
C GLY A 231 -3.69 16.85 -7.22
N SER A 232 -3.88 17.56 -8.32
CA SER A 232 -5.01 18.50 -8.53
C SER A 232 -6.26 17.81 -9.11
N LYS A 233 -6.16 16.57 -9.60
CA LYS A 233 -7.24 15.86 -10.29
C LYS A 233 -8.12 15.10 -9.31
N ASN A 234 -9.40 15.43 -9.34
CA ASN A 234 -10.48 14.71 -8.67
C ASN A 234 -11.14 13.74 -9.65
N ASP A 235 -12.13 12.99 -9.17
CA ASP A 235 -12.97 12.08 -9.97
C ASP A 235 -12.13 11.03 -10.74
N ILE A 236 -11.13 10.47 -10.07
CA ILE A 236 -10.35 9.35 -10.57
C ILE A 236 -10.91 8.05 -10.00
N TYR A 237 -11.03 7.04 -10.84
CA TYR A 237 -11.65 5.75 -10.53
C TYR A 237 -10.62 4.64 -10.50
N ASN A 238 -10.79 3.70 -9.57
CA ASN A 238 -9.96 2.49 -9.51
C ASN A 238 -10.22 1.60 -10.74
N PRO A 239 -9.18 1.29 -11.55
CA PRO A 239 -9.34 0.50 -12.76
C PRO A 239 -9.92 -0.89 -12.51
N TRP A 240 -9.51 -1.55 -11.41
CA TRP A 240 -9.98 -2.89 -11.07
C TRP A 240 -11.48 -2.92 -10.83
N SER A 241 -12.01 -1.97 -10.05
CA SER A 241 -13.44 -1.88 -9.75
C SER A 241 -14.24 -1.58 -11.00
N ILE A 242 -13.77 -0.66 -11.85
CA ILE A 242 -14.45 -0.30 -13.10
C ILE A 242 -14.46 -1.47 -14.10
N ILE A 243 -13.32 -2.10 -14.34
CA ILE A 243 -13.24 -3.24 -15.29
C ILE A 243 -14.16 -4.37 -14.85
N ASN A 244 -14.16 -4.73 -13.55
CA ASN A 244 -15.06 -5.77 -13.05
C ASN A 244 -16.53 -5.37 -13.09
N CYS A 245 -16.85 -4.09 -12.84
CA CYS A 245 -18.22 -3.58 -12.98
C CYS A 245 -18.72 -3.66 -14.41
N LEU A 246 -17.88 -3.29 -15.39
CA LEU A 246 -18.21 -3.38 -16.83
C LEU A 246 -18.37 -4.83 -17.28
N ASP A 247 -17.43 -5.72 -16.90
CA ASP A 247 -17.46 -7.13 -17.27
C ASP A 247 -18.69 -7.86 -16.72
N LYS A 248 -18.93 -7.70 -15.41
CA LYS A 248 -20.05 -8.37 -14.70
C LYS A 248 -21.38 -7.63 -14.81
N LYS A 249 -21.40 -6.42 -15.34
CA LYS A 249 -22.55 -5.52 -15.44
C LYS A 249 -23.28 -5.30 -14.11
N LYS A 250 -22.54 -5.38 -13.01
CA LYS A 250 -23.05 -5.32 -11.64
C LYS A 250 -22.15 -4.43 -10.77
N ILE A 251 -22.77 -3.66 -9.87
CA ILE A 251 -22.08 -2.92 -8.81
C ILE A 251 -21.91 -3.86 -7.62
N ALA A 252 -20.68 -4.00 -7.14
CA ALA A 252 -20.32 -4.84 -6.01
C ALA A 252 -18.96 -4.40 -5.44
N LEU A 253 -18.53 -5.00 -4.33
CA LEU A 253 -17.18 -4.84 -3.82
C LEU A 253 -16.21 -5.63 -4.71
N TYR A 254 -15.25 -4.95 -5.33
CA TYR A 254 -14.26 -5.57 -6.21
C TYR A 254 -12.84 -5.36 -5.71
N TRP A 255 -12.37 -4.12 -5.64
CA TRP A 255 -11.03 -3.82 -5.16
C TRP A 255 -10.91 -4.08 -3.67
N ALA A 256 -11.89 -3.67 -2.89
CA ALA A 256 -11.93 -3.86 -1.45
C ALA A 256 -11.91 -5.36 -1.01
N GLU A 257 -12.31 -6.28 -1.88
CA GLU A 257 -12.23 -7.73 -1.63
C GLU A 257 -11.00 -8.40 -2.22
N SER A 258 -10.28 -7.74 -3.15
CA SER A 258 -9.13 -8.32 -3.84
C SER A 258 -7.82 -8.18 -3.07
N SER A 259 -7.69 -7.13 -2.25
CA SER A 259 -6.49 -6.84 -1.47
C SER A 259 -6.52 -7.54 -0.11
N SER A 260 -5.36 -7.99 0.36
CA SER A 260 -5.21 -8.38 1.75
C SER A 260 -5.17 -7.10 2.60
N ASN A 261 -6.32 -6.65 3.09
CA ASN A 261 -6.42 -5.49 3.99
C ASN A 261 -5.82 -5.79 5.39
N GLY A 262 -4.95 -6.80 5.47
CA GLY A 262 -4.42 -7.32 6.73
C GLY A 262 -3.61 -6.30 7.51
N LEU A 263 -2.80 -5.51 6.83
CA LEU A 263 -1.99 -4.47 7.47
C LEU A 263 -2.90 -3.38 8.07
N ILE A 264 -3.78 -2.78 7.26
CA ILE A 264 -4.72 -1.73 7.74
C ILE A 264 -5.64 -2.29 8.84
N ASN A 265 -6.14 -3.53 8.65
CA ASN A 265 -6.93 -4.20 9.69
C ASN A 265 -6.16 -4.31 11.01
N SER A 266 -4.89 -4.74 10.96
CA SER A 266 -4.04 -4.85 12.15
C SER A 266 -3.76 -3.49 12.80
N LEU A 267 -3.46 -2.45 12.00
CA LEU A 267 -3.16 -1.12 12.49
C LEU A 267 -4.38 -0.47 13.17
N VAL A 268 -5.56 -0.55 12.56
CA VAL A 268 -6.78 -0.01 13.16
C VAL A 268 -7.20 -0.82 14.39
N GLN A 269 -7.11 -2.15 14.33
CA GLN A 269 -7.48 -3.03 15.45
C GLN A 269 -6.59 -2.80 16.67
N LYS A 270 -5.27 -2.66 16.47
CA LYS A 270 -4.27 -2.42 17.53
C LYS A 270 -4.10 -0.95 17.87
N GLY A 271 -4.66 -0.05 17.07
CA GLY A 271 -4.56 1.39 17.23
C GLY A 271 -5.19 1.86 18.55
N SER A 272 -4.83 3.08 18.95
CA SER A 272 -5.37 3.74 20.15
C SER A 272 -6.88 3.95 20.06
N SER A 273 -7.49 4.37 21.17
CA SER A 273 -8.89 4.80 21.20
C SER A 273 -9.13 5.96 20.23
N ASN A 274 -8.16 6.86 20.08
CA ASN A 274 -8.26 7.99 19.14
C ASN A 274 -8.37 7.52 17.68
N ILE A 275 -7.50 6.60 17.22
CA ILE A 275 -7.62 6.01 15.86
C ILE A 275 -9.00 5.40 15.65
N LYS A 276 -9.52 4.67 16.63
CA LYS A 276 -10.84 4.02 16.54
C LYS A 276 -11.99 5.01 16.44
N MET A 277 -11.95 6.09 17.24
CA MET A 277 -12.94 7.18 17.18
C MET A 277 -12.92 7.87 15.80
N MET A 278 -11.72 8.20 15.29
CA MET A 278 -11.59 8.84 13.98
C MET A 278 -12.06 7.93 12.84
N VAL A 279 -11.80 6.62 12.92
CA VAL A 279 -12.33 5.63 11.95
C VAL A 279 -13.87 5.58 12.03
N GLU A 280 -14.44 5.66 13.23
CA GLU A 280 -15.91 5.73 13.41
C GLU A 280 -16.49 7.01 12.79
N GLU A 281 -15.87 8.16 13.00
CA GLU A 281 -16.27 9.43 12.39
C GLU A 281 -16.28 9.32 10.85
N LEU A 282 -15.21 8.74 10.28
CA LEU A 282 -15.11 8.50 8.84
C LEU A 282 -16.21 7.57 8.31
N ILE A 283 -16.54 6.51 9.04
CA ILE A 283 -17.61 5.55 8.68
C ILE A 283 -18.99 6.21 8.75
N ASN A 284 -19.18 7.18 9.66
CA ASN A 284 -20.40 7.95 9.79
C ASN A 284 -20.50 9.09 8.74
N GLY A 285 -19.50 9.25 7.88
CA GLY A 285 -19.48 10.21 6.78
C GLY A 285 -18.92 11.58 7.19
N SER A 286 -18.30 11.68 8.35
CA SER A 286 -17.55 12.87 8.78
C SER A 286 -16.16 12.89 8.18
N THR A 287 -15.48 14.02 8.28
CA THR A 287 -14.08 14.21 7.92
C THR A 287 -13.20 14.27 9.17
N ILE A 288 -11.92 13.96 9.01
CA ILE A 288 -10.89 14.09 10.05
C ILE A 288 -9.81 15.05 9.57
N ASN A 289 -9.20 15.81 10.52
CA ASN A 289 -8.04 16.65 10.24
C ASN A 289 -6.81 16.03 10.86
N VAL A 290 -5.84 15.65 10.04
CA VAL A 290 -4.62 14.97 10.49
C VAL A 290 -3.41 15.42 9.69
N PRO A 291 -2.21 15.42 10.31
CA PRO A 291 -0.96 15.60 9.59
C PRO A 291 -0.72 14.43 8.63
N ILE A 292 -0.17 14.75 7.45
CA ILE A 292 0.20 13.74 6.45
C ILE A 292 1.68 13.84 6.15
N ASP A 293 2.37 12.73 6.31
CA ASP A 293 3.72 12.54 5.81
C ASP A 293 3.67 11.71 4.52
N GLU A 294 4.06 12.34 3.40
CA GLU A 294 4.12 11.66 2.10
C GLU A 294 5.27 10.64 2.01
N GLN A 295 6.19 10.68 2.96
CA GLN A 295 7.33 9.77 3.07
C GLN A 295 7.14 8.76 4.20
N ILE A 296 6.05 8.00 4.13
CA ILE A 296 5.66 7.04 5.16
C ILE A 296 6.72 5.94 5.30
N VAL A 297 7.10 5.70 6.55
CA VAL A 297 8.04 4.65 6.94
C VAL A 297 7.31 3.57 7.73
N PHE A 298 7.48 2.29 7.35
CA PHE A 298 6.83 1.18 8.08
C PHE A 298 7.14 1.15 9.57
N SER A 299 8.37 1.49 9.97
CA SER A 299 8.76 1.53 11.38
C SER A 299 8.03 2.61 12.19
N GLU A 300 7.48 3.64 11.56
CA GLU A 300 6.70 4.68 12.24
C GLU A 300 5.28 4.23 12.57
N LEU A 301 4.77 3.21 11.90
CA LEU A 301 3.42 2.66 12.14
C LEU A 301 3.23 2.10 13.55
N ASP A 302 4.31 1.75 14.25
CA ASP A 302 4.26 1.20 15.60
C ASP A 302 4.11 2.28 16.69
N TYR A 303 4.42 3.56 16.38
CA TYR A 303 4.46 4.63 17.38
C TYR A 303 3.92 5.98 16.90
N SER A 304 3.50 6.11 15.65
CA SER A 304 2.91 7.33 15.10
C SER A 304 1.53 7.07 14.50
N GLU A 305 0.52 7.73 15.04
CA GLU A 305 -0.84 7.69 14.48
C GLU A 305 -0.89 8.37 13.11
N ASP A 306 -0.11 9.43 12.90
CA ASP A 306 -0.04 10.17 11.63
C ASP A 306 0.45 9.27 10.49
N ALA A 307 1.38 8.33 10.80
CA ALA A 307 1.84 7.35 9.82
C ALA A 307 0.72 6.41 9.36
N VAL A 308 -0.23 6.07 10.25
CA VAL A 308 -1.40 5.24 9.90
C VAL A 308 -2.30 5.98 8.90
N TRP A 309 -2.58 7.26 9.15
CA TRP A 309 -3.42 8.08 8.25
C TRP A 309 -2.75 8.32 6.91
N SER A 310 -1.45 8.58 6.93
CA SER A 310 -0.63 8.76 5.74
C SER A 310 -0.63 7.48 4.88
N LEU A 311 -0.47 6.30 5.49
CA LEU A 311 -0.57 5.01 4.80
C LEU A 311 -1.98 4.79 4.22
N MET A 312 -3.03 5.13 4.95
CA MET A 312 -4.41 4.99 4.47
C MET A 312 -4.69 5.92 3.27
N LEU A 313 -4.13 7.13 3.26
CA LEU A 313 -4.20 8.04 2.12
C LEU A 313 -3.42 7.49 0.91
N ALA A 314 -2.17 7.09 1.10
CA ALA A 314 -1.32 6.53 0.04
C ALA A 314 -1.89 5.25 -0.58
N SER A 315 -2.56 4.43 0.24
CA SER A 315 -3.23 3.20 -0.18
C SER A 315 -4.60 3.44 -0.84
N GLY A 316 -5.08 4.69 -0.87
CA GLY A 316 -6.37 5.03 -1.50
C GLY A 316 -7.62 4.72 -0.65
N TYR A 317 -7.47 4.43 0.64
CA TYR A 317 -8.61 4.29 1.56
C TYR A 317 -9.20 5.64 1.95
N LEU A 318 -8.37 6.66 1.98
CA LEU A 318 -8.76 8.04 2.26
C LEU A 318 -8.51 8.93 1.04
N LYS A 319 -9.21 10.05 0.99
CA LYS A 319 -9.02 11.15 0.04
C LYS A 319 -8.95 12.49 0.76
N VAL A 320 -8.24 13.45 0.19
CA VAL A 320 -8.26 14.85 0.61
C VAL A 320 -9.54 15.52 0.13
N VAL A 321 -10.28 16.17 1.04
CA VAL A 321 -11.61 16.75 0.75
C VAL A 321 -11.52 18.14 0.17
N SER A 322 -10.65 19.01 0.69
CA SER A 322 -10.60 20.41 0.29
C SER A 322 -9.66 20.65 -0.91
N SER A 323 -10.16 21.37 -1.91
CA SER A 323 -9.41 21.65 -3.15
C SER A 323 -8.83 23.07 -3.22
N GLU A 324 -9.30 24.00 -2.41
CA GLU A 324 -8.92 25.42 -2.54
C GLU A 324 -7.58 25.76 -1.85
N GLU A 325 -7.05 24.91 -1.01
CA GLU A 325 -5.92 25.21 -0.14
C GLU A 325 -4.62 24.41 -0.42
N LEU A 326 -4.55 23.56 -1.42
CA LEU A 326 -3.26 22.97 -1.85
C LEU A 326 -2.26 24.03 -2.36
N ASN A 327 -2.73 25.27 -2.59
CA ASN A 327 -1.88 26.41 -2.98
C ASN A 327 -1.50 27.32 -1.80
N LEU A 328 -2.04 27.10 -0.64
CA LEU A 328 -1.68 27.79 0.59
C LEU A 328 -1.04 26.75 1.51
N ILE A 329 0.24 26.44 1.26
CA ILE A 329 1.11 25.88 2.29
C ILE A 329 0.96 26.83 3.48
N ARG A 330 0.14 26.44 4.45
CA ARG A 330 0.24 27.04 5.77
C ARG A 330 1.60 26.59 6.29
N GLU A 331 2.50 27.52 6.44
CA GLU A 331 3.88 27.29 6.90
C GLU A 331 3.98 26.66 8.28
N SER A 332 2.87 26.26 8.92
CA SER A 332 2.88 25.74 10.27
C SER A 332 2.39 24.31 10.46
N ASP A 333 1.53 23.74 9.61
CA ASP A 333 1.01 22.39 9.89
C ASP A 333 0.58 21.71 8.56
N ASN A 334 1.20 20.57 8.24
CA ASN A 334 0.82 19.70 7.12
C ASN A 334 -0.50 18.95 7.40
N GLU A 335 -1.51 19.62 7.96
CA GLU A 335 -2.80 19.03 8.26
C GLU A 335 -3.70 19.02 7.03
N TYR A 336 -4.28 17.86 6.77
CA TYR A 336 -5.21 17.64 5.67
C TYR A 336 -6.56 17.19 6.20
N GLU A 337 -7.62 17.73 5.61
CA GLU A 337 -8.97 17.24 5.84
C GLU A 337 -9.21 16.00 4.97
N LEU A 338 -9.44 14.85 5.61
CA LEU A 338 -9.57 13.56 4.96
C LEU A 338 -10.99 12.99 5.15
N ALA A 339 -11.44 12.25 4.12
CA ALA A 339 -12.67 11.45 4.14
C ALA A 339 -12.40 10.06 3.57
N LEU A 340 -13.31 9.10 3.78
CA LEU A 340 -13.30 7.84 3.04
C LEU A 340 -13.43 8.11 1.53
N THR A 341 -12.64 7.38 0.75
CA THR A 341 -12.56 7.62 -0.69
C THR A 341 -13.91 7.48 -1.38
N ASN A 342 -14.65 6.40 -1.09
CA ASN A 342 -15.94 6.13 -1.72
C ASN A 342 -16.77 5.09 -0.94
N ARG A 343 -17.90 4.72 -1.52
CA ARG A 343 -18.83 3.77 -0.89
C ARG A 343 -18.27 2.35 -0.83
N GLU A 344 -17.47 1.93 -1.79
CA GLU A 344 -16.79 0.62 -1.76
C GLU A 344 -15.91 0.50 -0.51
N ILE A 345 -15.13 1.54 -0.22
CA ILE A 345 -14.25 1.60 0.96
C ILE A 345 -15.06 1.65 2.25
N LEU A 346 -16.14 2.41 2.29
CA LEU A 346 -17.04 2.44 3.45
C LEU A 346 -17.53 1.04 3.81
N PHE A 347 -18.01 0.27 2.83
CA PHE A 347 -18.49 -1.11 3.08
C PHE A 347 -17.36 -2.04 3.49
N MET A 348 -16.15 -1.86 2.96
CA MET A 348 -14.98 -2.61 3.38
C MET A 348 -14.68 -2.39 4.88
N PHE A 349 -14.63 -1.13 5.33
CA PHE A 349 -14.39 -0.82 6.75
C PHE A 349 -15.50 -1.39 7.66
N LYS A 350 -16.76 -1.22 7.28
CA LYS A 350 -17.87 -1.83 8.02
C LYS A 350 -17.73 -3.35 8.14
N LYS A 351 -17.41 -4.03 7.04
CA LYS A 351 -17.20 -5.49 7.02
C LYS A 351 -15.96 -5.92 7.83
N MET A 352 -14.90 -5.12 7.81
CA MET A 352 -13.68 -5.33 8.59
C MET A 352 -13.96 -5.28 10.09
N ILE A 353 -14.63 -4.23 10.55
CA ILE A 353 -14.99 -4.05 11.96
C ILE A 353 -15.93 -5.18 12.42
N LEU A 354 -16.93 -5.54 11.64
CA LEU A 354 -17.81 -6.67 11.95
C LEU A 354 -17.05 -7.98 12.18
N ARG A 355 -15.98 -8.21 11.44
CA ARG A 355 -15.13 -9.42 11.61
C ARG A 355 -14.38 -9.45 12.94
N TRP A 356 -14.01 -8.30 13.50
CA TRP A 356 -13.32 -8.25 14.80
C TRP A 356 -14.19 -8.81 15.93
N PHE A 357 -15.50 -8.65 15.83
CA PHE A 357 -16.48 -9.02 16.83
C PHE A 357 -17.17 -10.37 16.52
N SER A 358 -16.80 -11.05 15.44
CA SER A 358 -17.39 -12.31 15.00
C SER A 358 -16.48 -13.53 15.31
N PRO A 359 -16.33 -13.93 16.58
CA PRO A 359 -15.68 -15.21 16.90
C PRO A 359 -16.59 -16.41 16.56
N ALA A 360 -17.91 -16.21 16.46
CA ALA A 360 -18.85 -17.22 15.99
C ALA A 360 -20.11 -16.56 15.41
N LYS A 361 -20.49 -16.94 14.19
CA LYS A 361 -21.75 -16.48 13.54
C LYS A 361 -23.02 -16.74 14.39
N SER A 362 -22.97 -17.72 15.32
CA SER A 362 -24.06 -18.01 16.23
C SER A 362 -24.28 -16.92 17.30
N GLU A 363 -23.20 -16.37 17.84
CA GLU A 363 -23.29 -15.37 18.94
C GLU A 363 -23.82 -14.02 18.46
N THR A 364 -23.44 -13.58 17.26
CA THR A 364 -23.96 -12.33 16.64
C THR A 364 -25.45 -12.45 16.37
N ASN A 365 -25.93 -13.59 15.88
CA ASN A 365 -27.35 -13.85 15.66
C ASN A 365 -28.15 -13.86 16.98
N GLU A 366 -27.55 -14.28 18.09
CA GLU A 366 -28.18 -14.23 19.41
C GLU A 366 -28.34 -12.80 19.92
N PHE A 367 -27.31 -11.94 19.74
CA PHE A 367 -27.42 -10.52 20.08
C PHE A 367 -28.51 -9.82 19.26
N ILE A 368 -28.55 -10.03 17.94
CA ILE A 368 -29.58 -9.44 17.06
C ILE A 368 -30.98 -9.93 17.47
N LYS A 369 -31.13 -11.21 17.80
CA LYS A 369 -32.41 -11.73 18.31
C LYS A 369 -32.80 -11.08 19.64
N ALA A 370 -31.85 -10.95 20.56
CA ALA A 370 -32.08 -10.29 21.84
C ALA A 370 -32.49 -8.82 21.64
N LEU A 371 -31.82 -8.09 20.73
CA LEU A 371 -32.15 -6.71 20.35
C LEU A 371 -33.58 -6.61 19.80
N ILE A 372 -33.96 -7.46 18.85
CA ILE A 372 -35.30 -7.48 18.24
C ILE A 372 -36.39 -7.83 19.26
N CYS A 373 -36.08 -8.74 20.20
CA CYS A 373 -37.00 -9.16 21.26
C CYS A 373 -37.05 -8.16 22.45
N GLY A 374 -36.18 -7.14 22.47
CA GLY A 374 -36.05 -6.22 23.62
C GLY A 374 -35.46 -6.90 24.86
N ASP A 375 -34.74 -8.02 24.71
CA ASP A 375 -34.12 -8.76 25.81
C ASP A 375 -32.79 -8.10 26.21
N ILE A 376 -32.89 -7.12 27.11
CA ILE A 376 -31.76 -6.31 27.58
C ILE A 376 -30.74 -7.17 28.35
N GLU A 377 -31.18 -8.23 29.02
CA GLU A 377 -30.32 -9.10 29.81
C GLU A 377 -29.36 -9.90 28.90
N SER A 378 -29.90 -10.55 27.86
CA SER A 378 -29.11 -11.25 26.83
C SER A 378 -28.21 -10.29 26.02
N MET A 379 -28.67 -9.07 25.73
CA MET A 379 -27.87 -8.04 25.10
C MET A 379 -26.67 -7.65 25.98
N ASN A 380 -26.88 -7.41 27.27
CA ASN A 380 -25.82 -7.08 28.21
C ASN A 380 -24.83 -8.23 28.40
N GLU A 381 -25.31 -9.47 28.47
CA GLU A 381 -24.44 -10.64 28.57
C GLU A 381 -23.53 -10.74 27.34
N TYR A 382 -24.08 -10.57 26.15
CA TYR A 382 -23.30 -10.54 24.90
C TYR A 382 -22.28 -9.41 24.90
N MET A 383 -22.71 -8.18 25.23
CA MET A 383 -21.84 -7.01 25.25
C MET A 383 -20.70 -7.15 26.27
N ASN A 384 -20.98 -7.68 27.47
CA ASN A 384 -19.95 -7.96 28.46
C ASN A 384 -18.96 -9.02 27.98
N LYS A 385 -19.43 -10.07 27.31
CA LYS A 385 -18.60 -11.12 26.75
C LYS A 385 -17.67 -10.60 25.63
N VAL A 386 -18.17 -9.69 24.79
CA VAL A 386 -17.40 -8.99 23.77
C VAL A 386 -16.43 -8.02 24.44
N ALA A 387 -16.88 -7.23 25.39
CA ALA A 387 -16.04 -6.29 26.14
C ALA A 387 -14.87 -7.00 26.83
N LEU A 388 -15.13 -8.10 27.54
CA LEU A 388 -14.09 -8.90 28.21
C LEU A 388 -13.09 -9.51 27.21
N LYS A 389 -13.53 -9.95 26.04
CA LYS A 389 -12.66 -10.50 24.99
C LYS A 389 -11.85 -9.39 24.27
N THR A 390 -12.41 -8.18 24.17
CA THR A 390 -11.83 -7.07 23.42
C THR A 390 -11.02 -6.15 24.31
N ILE A 391 -11.52 -5.82 25.50
CA ILE A 391 -10.86 -4.92 26.47
C ILE A 391 -9.71 -5.63 27.18
N SER A 392 -9.81 -6.90 27.52
CA SER A 392 -8.72 -7.69 28.09
C SER A 392 -7.46 -7.75 27.18
N TYR A 393 -7.64 -7.50 25.89
CA TYR A 393 -6.53 -7.41 24.92
C TYR A 393 -5.96 -6.00 24.78
N PHE A 394 -6.74 -4.97 25.17
CA PHE A 394 -6.40 -3.55 24.99
C PHE A 394 -5.97 -2.84 26.28
N ASP A 395 -6.14 -3.44 27.45
CA ASP A 395 -6.02 -2.78 28.76
C ASP A 395 -4.75 -3.21 29.53
N THR A 396 -3.59 -3.13 28.89
CA THR A 396 -2.32 -3.28 29.60
C THR A 396 -1.61 -1.95 29.91
N GLY A 397 -2.30 -0.81 29.88
CA GLY A 397 -1.65 0.45 30.17
C GLY A 397 -2.55 1.62 30.51
N ASN A 398 -2.69 1.90 31.82
CA ASN A 398 -3.07 3.17 32.43
C ASN A 398 -4.51 3.72 32.27
N VAL A 399 -5.25 3.58 33.36
CA VAL A 399 -6.46 4.35 33.78
C VAL A 399 -7.55 4.54 32.72
N PRO A 400 -8.71 3.89 32.87
CA PRO A 400 -9.87 4.10 32.01
C PRO A 400 -10.39 5.55 32.19
N SER A 401 -10.56 6.30 31.11
CA SER A 401 -11.40 7.50 31.15
C SER A 401 -12.87 7.07 31.05
N ASP A 402 -13.71 7.63 31.91
CA ASP A 402 -15.12 7.23 32.06
C ASP A 402 -16.02 7.51 30.84
N GLU A 403 -15.51 8.11 29.77
CA GLU A 403 -16.30 8.53 28.59
C GLU A 403 -16.03 7.74 27.28
N GLU A 404 -14.94 6.96 27.19
CA GLU A 404 -14.49 6.34 25.92
C GLU A 404 -15.19 5.03 25.53
N PRO A 405 -15.67 4.15 26.43
CA PRO A 405 -16.30 2.89 26.02
C PRO A 405 -17.62 3.07 25.26
N GLU A 406 -18.39 4.12 25.56
CA GLU A 406 -19.75 4.31 25.01
C GLU A 406 -19.75 4.54 23.50
N ARG A 407 -18.82 5.34 22.97
CA ARG A 407 -18.75 5.66 21.53
C ARG A 407 -18.29 4.46 20.69
N PHE A 408 -17.33 3.71 21.20
CA PHE A 408 -16.89 2.48 20.56
C PHE A 408 -18.01 1.43 20.47
N PHE A 409 -18.80 1.28 21.54
CA PHE A 409 -19.96 0.40 21.53
C PHE A 409 -21.09 0.89 20.62
N HIS A 410 -21.25 2.19 20.43
CA HIS A 410 -22.19 2.75 19.46
C HIS A 410 -21.84 2.35 18.03
N GLY A 411 -20.59 2.54 17.59
CA GLY A 411 -20.13 2.12 16.27
C GLY A 411 -20.24 0.62 16.05
N PHE A 412 -20.00 -0.15 17.09
CA PHE A 412 -20.16 -1.59 17.07
C PHE A 412 -21.62 -2.03 16.88
N VAL A 413 -22.54 -1.47 17.67
CA VAL A 413 -23.99 -1.78 17.56
C VAL A 413 -24.54 -1.34 16.22
N LEU A 414 -24.15 -0.15 15.73
CA LEU A 414 -24.51 0.32 14.39
C LEU A 414 -23.97 -0.60 13.28
N GLY A 415 -22.74 -1.10 13.42
CA GLY A 415 -22.18 -2.09 12.51
C GLY A 415 -22.97 -3.39 12.45
N LEU A 416 -23.41 -3.89 13.61
CA LEU A 416 -24.27 -5.09 13.69
C LEU A 416 -25.65 -4.86 13.05
N MET A 417 -26.20 -3.64 13.18
CA MET A 417 -27.51 -3.29 12.63
C MET A 417 -27.51 -3.10 11.11
N VAL A 418 -26.39 -2.63 10.53
CA VAL A 418 -26.30 -2.38 9.08
C VAL A 418 -26.43 -3.68 8.25
N ASP A 419 -25.98 -4.82 8.77
CA ASP A 419 -26.11 -6.13 8.10
C ASP A 419 -27.59 -6.61 8.06
N GLN A 420 -28.45 -6.00 8.86
CA GLN A 420 -29.90 -6.29 8.95
C GLN A 420 -30.77 -5.18 8.32
N SER A 421 -30.19 -4.09 7.82
CA SER A 421 -30.94 -2.96 7.27
C SER A 421 -31.80 -3.32 6.05
N GLU A 422 -31.47 -4.38 5.32
CA GLU A 422 -32.28 -4.91 4.22
C GLU A 422 -33.54 -5.67 4.69
N ASN A 423 -33.58 -6.07 5.98
CA ASN A 423 -34.66 -6.90 6.51
C ASN A 423 -35.63 -6.15 7.41
N TYR A 424 -35.33 -4.92 7.82
CA TYR A 424 -36.09 -4.22 8.87
C TYR A 424 -36.34 -2.71 8.61
N ILE A 425 -36.29 -2.29 7.36
CA ILE A 425 -36.76 -0.93 6.95
C ILE A 425 -38.11 -1.05 6.24
#